data_868047e02955a8f67e15e1fd073dafaa
#
_entry.id   868047e02955a8f67e15e1fd073dafaa
#
_cell.length_a   1.000
_cell.length_b   1.000
_cell.length_c   1.000
_cell.angle_alpha   90.00
_cell.angle_beta   90.00
_cell.angle_gamma   90.00
#
_symmetry.space_group_name_H-M   'P 1'
#
loop_
_entity.id
_entity.type
_entity.pdbx_description
1 polymer ?
#
loop_
_entity_poly.entity_id
_entity_poly.type
_entity_poly.pdbx_seq_one_letter_code
_entity_poly.pdbx_strand_id
1 'polypeptide(L)'
;MNAPKQANISISTHFDSGAIEVVSLADPQDIQLNIRADQGVNGAAEFAQWFHFRLQGLAGVPLKLRFLNAAQCAYPKGWEGYRVVASYDRQLWFRIDTKFNTAFDASSDNKVMTATITPDTNSIYFAYFEPYSYERHLDLLGSAAESEHVQSEFLGHTIDGRDMNVLHITDASSNEANKKNIWLIARQHPGETMAEWFVEGFLERLLDVDDPVSRVLLAKCVFHVVPNMNPDGSIRGNLRTNAAGANLNREWQAPTMQRSPEVFLVRQNMLKTGVDLCLDAHGDEGLPYNFVAGSEGNPGYTAKIEALENAFKASWLATSPDFQTAHGYGKTAKGSANPTLATNWIAQQFNCLAFTIEMPFKDNANLPDAGVGWSGERSKKLGAGVLLPILSVANEL
;
A
#
# COMPACT_ATOMS: atom_id res chain seq x y z
N MET A 1 -33.31 -29.27 30.36
CA MET A 1 -32.88 -28.52 29.15
C MET A 1 -31.97 -27.44 29.62
N ASN A 2 -30.64 -27.62 29.39
CA ASN A 2 -29.70 -26.56 29.72
C ASN A 2 -29.95 -25.38 28.76
N ALA A 3 -30.15 -24.18 29.29
CA ALA A 3 -30.19 -22.97 28.49
C ALA A 3 -28.94 -22.93 27.60
N PRO A 4 -29.05 -22.58 26.31
CA PRO A 4 -27.88 -22.45 25.46
C PRO A 4 -26.90 -21.48 26.14
N LYS A 5 -25.66 -21.94 26.39
CA LYS A 5 -24.57 -21.04 26.82
C LYS A 5 -24.56 -19.85 25.86
N GLN A 6 -24.86 -18.68 26.38
CA GLN A 6 -24.73 -17.45 25.61
C GLN A 6 -23.31 -17.44 25.04
N ALA A 7 -23.18 -17.48 23.73
CA ALA A 7 -21.87 -17.49 23.08
C ALA A 7 -21.14 -16.21 23.52
N ASN A 8 -19.99 -16.36 24.17
CA ASN A 8 -19.15 -15.22 24.55
C ASN A 8 -18.51 -14.65 23.30
N ILE A 9 -19.17 -13.71 22.67
CA ILE A 9 -18.63 -12.98 21.52
C ILE A 9 -17.55 -12.04 22.04
N SER A 10 -16.37 -12.07 21.40
CA SER A 10 -15.31 -11.13 21.70
C SER A 10 -14.65 -10.62 20.43
N ILE A 11 -14.21 -9.36 20.45
CA ILE A 11 -13.38 -8.74 19.42
C ILE A 11 -12.05 -8.33 20.06
N SER A 12 -10.95 -8.57 19.35
CA SER A 12 -9.60 -8.18 19.73
C SER A 12 -8.90 -7.45 18.59
N THR A 13 -8.14 -6.40 18.97
CA THR A 13 -7.25 -5.61 18.11
C THR A 13 -5.83 -5.56 18.66
N HIS A 14 -5.50 -6.38 19.67
CA HIS A 14 -4.20 -6.38 20.34
C HIS A 14 -3.15 -7.19 19.55
N PHE A 15 -2.89 -6.75 18.32
CA PHE A 15 -1.89 -7.30 17.42
C PHE A 15 -1.52 -6.24 16.36
N ASP A 16 -0.51 -6.52 15.56
CA ASP A 16 -0.04 -5.63 14.50
C ASP A 16 -1.17 -5.14 13.58
N SER A 17 -1.22 -3.85 13.34
CA SER A 17 -2.24 -3.15 12.54
C SER A 17 -3.69 -3.27 13.04
N GLY A 18 -3.90 -3.82 14.24
CA GLY A 18 -5.22 -4.00 14.83
C GLY A 18 -5.93 -2.69 15.12
N ALA A 19 -7.13 -2.49 14.54
CA ALA A 19 -7.88 -1.23 14.63
C ALA A 19 -9.37 -1.47 14.40
N ILE A 20 -10.18 -1.26 15.42
CA ILE A 20 -11.64 -1.12 15.37
C ILE A 20 -12.14 -0.64 16.75
N GLU A 21 -13.24 0.05 16.78
CA GLU A 21 -13.98 0.39 18.00
C GLU A 21 -15.26 -0.43 18.07
N VAL A 22 -15.45 -1.14 19.18
CA VAL A 22 -16.65 -1.94 19.43
C VAL A 22 -17.71 -1.07 20.07
N VAL A 23 -18.88 -0.95 19.42
CA VAL A 23 -20.06 -0.24 19.95
C VAL A 23 -20.99 -1.22 20.65
N SER A 24 -21.32 -2.37 20.03
CA SER A 24 -22.18 -3.40 20.61
C SER A 24 -21.87 -4.78 20.05
N LEU A 25 -21.85 -5.80 20.93
CA LEU A 25 -21.75 -7.22 20.63
C LEU A 25 -22.98 -8.00 21.14
N ALA A 26 -24.09 -7.32 21.44
CA ALA A 26 -25.25 -7.91 22.11
C ALA A 26 -26.00 -8.92 21.20
N ASP A 27 -25.97 -8.72 19.89
CA ASP A 27 -26.66 -9.55 18.91
C ASP A 27 -25.71 -9.90 17.75
N PRO A 28 -25.49 -11.21 17.45
CA PRO A 28 -24.71 -11.62 16.28
C PRO A 28 -25.22 -11.06 14.95
N GLN A 29 -26.53 -10.78 14.85
CA GLN A 29 -27.15 -10.18 13.67
C GLN A 29 -27.07 -8.64 13.64
N ASP A 30 -26.47 -8.02 14.68
CA ASP A 30 -26.29 -6.58 14.81
C ASP A 30 -25.02 -6.25 15.59
N ILE A 31 -23.86 -6.73 15.10
CA ILE A 31 -22.55 -6.37 15.67
C ILE A 31 -22.21 -4.96 15.20
N GLN A 32 -22.20 -4.01 16.12
CA GLN A 32 -22.02 -2.60 15.83
C GLN A 32 -20.59 -2.15 16.09
N LEU A 33 -19.98 -1.54 15.07
CA LEU A 33 -18.57 -1.16 15.04
C LEU A 33 -18.40 0.27 14.52
N ASN A 34 -17.36 0.96 14.99
CA ASN A 34 -16.86 2.18 14.36
C ASN A 34 -15.43 1.96 13.85
N ILE A 35 -15.15 2.44 12.65
CA ILE A 35 -13.80 2.51 12.10
C ILE A 35 -13.08 3.62 12.85
N ARG A 36 -11.97 3.27 13.49
CA ARG A 36 -11.16 4.17 14.31
C ARG A 36 -10.37 5.15 13.45
N ALA A 37 -10.26 6.40 13.88
CA ALA A 37 -9.36 7.37 13.28
C ALA A 37 -7.88 6.99 13.53
N ASP A 38 -6.98 7.46 12.66
CA ASP A 38 -5.53 7.29 12.78
C ASP A 38 -5.04 7.78 14.15
N GLN A 39 -4.05 7.09 14.71
CA GLN A 39 -3.51 7.38 16.05
C GLN A 39 -2.07 7.86 15.95
N GLY A 40 -1.81 9.05 16.49
CA GLY A 40 -0.48 9.63 16.63
C GLY A 40 -0.08 9.84 18.09
N VAL A 41 1.17 10.24 18.33
CA VAL A 41 1.68 10.57 19.68
C VAL A 41 0.96 11.77 20.31
N ASN A 42 0.33 12.61 19.48
CA ASN A 42 -0.43 13.80 19.91
C ASN A 42 -1.97 13.58 19.91
N GLY A 43 -2.42 12.33 19.78
CA GLY A 43 -3.83 11.97 19.71
C GLY A 43 -4.29 11.50 18.33
N ALA A 44 -5.61 11.46 18.11
CA ALA A 44 -6.19 11.01 16.84
C ALA A 44 -5.98 12.04 15.72
N ALA A 45 -5.69 11.56 14.51
CA ALA A 45 -5.68 12.35 13.28
C ALA A 45 -7.05 12.25 12.56
N GLU A 46 -7.27 13.06 11.51
CA GLU A 46 -8.56 13.16 10.82
C GLU A 46 -8.96 11.90 10.02
N PHE A 47 -8.00 11.03 9.67
CA PHE A 47 -8.24 9.92 8.74
C PHE A 47 -8.78 8.69 9.47
N ALA A 48 -9.91 8.16 9.00
CA ALA A 48 -10.52 6.91 9.46
C ALA A 48 -10.98 6.12 8.22
N GLN A 49 -10.39 4.96 7.98
CA GLN A 49 -10.79 4.04 6.90
C GLN A 49 -10.26 2.63 7.14
N TRP A 50 -9.06 2.49 7.72
CA TRP A 50 -8.46 1.21 8.03
C TRP A 50 -9.19 0.54 9.19
N PHE A 51 -9.40 -0.77 9.08
CA PHE A 51 -9.78 -1.65 10.19
C PHE A 51 -9.10 -3.02 10.03
N HIS A 52 -8.75 -3.62 11.16
CA HIS A 52 -8.28 -5.00 11.26
C HIS A 52 -8.60 -5.53 12.66
N PHE A 53 -9.36 -6.60 12.76
CA PHE A 53 -9.76 -7.18 14.03
C PHE A 53 -10.04 -8.66 13.94
N ARG A 54 -9.97 -9.35 15.09
CA ARG A 54 -10.36 -10.74 15.25
C ARG A 54 -11.67 -10.84 16.01
N LEU A 55 -12.61 -11.65 15.52
CA LEU A 55 -13.86 -11.99 16.17
C LEU A 55 -13.83 -13.46 16.59
N GLN A 56 -14.35 -13.78 17.80
CA GLN A 56 -14.40 -15.13 18.35
C GLN A 56 -15.78 -15.45 18.92
N GLY A 57 -16.13 -16.76 18.95
CA GLY A 57 -17.29 -17.30 19.67
C GLY A 57 -18.52 -17.58 18.83
N LEU A 58 -18.44 -17.50 17.47
CA LEU A 58 -19.63 -17.58 16.59
C LEU A 58 -19.52 -18.63 15.46
N ALA A 59 -18.84 -19.79 15.69
CA ALA A 59 -18.82 -20.86 14.70
C ALA A 59 -20.24 -21.31 14.32
N GLY A 60 -20.55 -21.38 13.01
CA GLY A 60 -21.83 -21.82 12.48
C GLY A 60 -23.00 -20.87 12.73
N VAL A 61 -22.76 -19.69 13.31
CA VAL A 61 -23.80 -18.68 13.57
C VAL A 61 -23.72 -17.59 12.49
N PRO A 62 -24.80 -17.33 11.71
CA PRO A 62 -24.85 -16.20 10.81
C PRO A 62 -24.59 -14.89 11.56
N LEU A 63 -23.73 -14.05 11.07
CA LEU A 63 -23.42 -12.74 11.69
C LEU A 63 -23.55 -11.59 10.69
N LYS A 64 -23.87 -10.41 11.20
CA LYS A 64 -23.89 -9.16 10.45
C LYS A 64 -23.05 -8.11 11.19
N LEU A 65 -21.98 -7.68 10.54
CA LEU A 65 -21.16 -6.55 10.98
C LEU A 65 -21.78 -5.25 10.44
N ARG A 66 -21.84 -4.22 11.26
CA ARG A 66 -22.32 -2.88 10.88
C ARG A 66 -21.28 -1.84 11.24
N PHE A 67 -20.67 -1.23 10.23
CA PHE A 67 -19.71 -0.14 10.39
C PHE A 67 -20.49 1.19 10.36
N LEU A 68 -20.82 1.70 11.57
CA LEU A 68 -21.81 2.77 11.74
C LEU A 68 -21.35 4.11 11.19
N ASN A 69 -20.03 4.38 11.20
CA ASN A 69 -19.45 5.63 10.75
C ASN A 69 -18.85 5.57 9.33
N ALA A 70 -19.18 4.56 8.54
CA ALA A 70 -18.58 4.38 7.22
C ALA A 70 -18.75 5.61 6.30
N ALA A 71 -19.88 6.29 6.35
CA ALA A 71 -20.13 7.51 5.58
C ALA A 71 -19.30 8.73 6.02
N GLN A 72 -18.75 8.72 7.23
CA GLN A 72 -17.89 9.76 7.79
C GLN A 72 -16.40 9.45 7.65
N CYS A 73 -16.04 8.30 7.08
CA CYS A 73 -14.66 7.94 6.82
C CYS A 73 -13.99 8.86 5.79
N ALA A 74 -12.67 8.80 5.71
CA ALA A 74 -11.86 9.69 4.87
C ALA A 74 -12.23 9.61 3.38
N TYR A 75 -12.58 8.40 2.92
CA TYR A 75 -12.89 8.12 1.50
C TYR A 75 -14.23 7.37 1.36
N PRO A 76 -15.38 7.99 1.69
CA PRO A 76 -16.67 7.27 1.71
C PRO A 76 -17.11 6.77 0.32
N LYS A 77 -16.66 7.40 -0.77
CA LYS A 77 -16.88 6.91 -2.13
C LYS A 77 -16.11 5.62 -2.43
N GLY A 78 -15.06 5.34 -1.68
CA GLY A 78 -14.29 4.11 -1.76
C GLY A 78 -15.10 2.85 -1.41
N TRP A 79 -16.17 2.99 -0.62
CA TRP A 79 -17.04 1.87 -0.24
C TRP A 79 -17.91 1.32 -1.38
N GLU A 80 -18.11 2.08 -2.45
CA GLU A 80 -18.85 1.61 -3.61
C GLU A 80 -18.11 0.45 -4.30
N GLY A 81 -18.76 -0.72 -4.36
CA GLY A 81 -18.15 -1.95 -4.89
C GLY A 81 -17.06 -2.57 -4.01
N TYR A 82 -16.79 -1.99 -2.83
CA TYR A 82 -15.86 -2.56 -1.87
C TYR A 82 -16.49 -3.77 -1.16
N ARG A 83 -15.63 -4.75 -0.81
CA ARG A 83 -16.00 -5.93 -0.02
C ARG A 83 -14.96 -6.16 1.07
N VAL A 84 -15.42 -6.36 2.31
CA VAL A 84 -14.56 -6.68 3.46
C VAL A 84 -13.76 -7.95 3.18
N VAL A 85 -12.47 -7.97 3.52
CA VAL A 85 -11.68 -9.20 3.49
C VAL A 85 -11.74 -9.91 4.83
N ALA A 86 -11.82 -11.25 4.78
CA ALA A 86 -11.85 -12.11 5.95
C ALA A 86 -10.82 -13.23 5.82
N SER A 87 -10.34 -13.76 6.96
CA SER A 87 -9.39 -14.85 7.01
C SER A 87 -9.57 -15.67 8.27
N TYR A 88 -9.37 -16.99 8.19
CA TYR A 88 -9.33 -17.87 9.35
C TYR A 88 -7.92 -18.07 9.93
N ASP A 89 -6.89 -17.89 9.09
CA ASP A 89 -5.50 -18.23 9.41
C ASP A 89 -4.52 -17.05 9.25
N ARG A 90 -5.00 -15.86 8.80
CA ARG A 90 -4.21 -14.67 8.47
C ARG A 90 -3.25 -14.85 7.29
N GLN A 91 -3.40 -15.93 6.52
CA GLN A 91 -2.62 -16.22 5.32
C GLN A 91 -3.49 -16.20 4.07
N LEU A 92 -4.64 -16.88 4.13
CA LEU A 92 -5.61 -16.92 3.04
C LEU A 92 -6.74 -15.93 3.32
N TRP A 93 -6.84 -14.90 2.51
CA TRP A 93 -7.86 -13.86 2.61
C TRP A 93 -8.87 -13.98 1.48
N PHE A 94 -10.15 -13.79 1.81
CA PHE A 94 -11.26 -13.86 0.87
C PHE A 94 -12.26 -12.73 1.11
N ARG A 95 -13.00 -12.35 0.07
CA ARG A 95 -14.01 -11.30 0.13
C ARG A 95 -15.36 -11.85 0.60
N ILE A 96 -16.01 -11.14 1.53
CA ILE A 96 -17.34 -11.50 2.04
C ILE A 96 -18.40 -10.54 1.50
N ASP A 97 -19.69 -10.94 1.56
CA ASP A 97 -20.81 -10.10 1.13
C ASP A 97 -20.84 -8.80 1.94
N THR A 98 -20.74 -7.69 1.22
CA THR A 98 -20.64 -6.35 1.81
C THR A 98 -21.54 -5.40 1.03
N LYS A 99 -22.29 -4.56 1.75
CA LYS A 99 -23.20 -3.57 1.15
C LYS A 99 -22.96 -2.20 1.77
N PHE A 100 -22.82 -1.21 0.92
CA PHE A 100 -22.82 0.19 1.32
C PHE A 100 -23.87 0.93 0.49
N ASN A 101 -24.87 1.48 1.13
CA ASN A 101 -25.93 2.18 0.45
C ASN A 101 -25.62 3.67 0.42
N THR A 102 -25.32 4.21 -0.77
CA THR A 102 -25.05 5.65 -0.99
C THR A 102 -26.31 6.46 -1.32
N ALA A 103 -27.45 5.80 -1.60
CA ALA A 103 -28.71 6.48 -1.86
C ALA A 103 -29.16 7.24 -0.60
N PHE A 104 -29.43 8.53 -0.76
CA PHE A 104 -29.93 9.39 0.30
C PHE A 104 -31.36 9.01 0.65
N ASP A 105 -31.54 8.16 1.64
CA ASP A 105 -32.83 7.95 2.29
C ASP A 105 -32.71 8.44 3.73
N ALA A 106 -33.74 9.13 4.25
CA ALA A 106 -33.75 9.77 5.55
C ALA A 106 -33.66 8.79 6.75
N SER A 107 -33.61 7.48 6.51
CA SER A 107 -33.39 6.49 7.55
C SER A 107 -31.88 6.34 7.86
N SER A 108 -31.51 6.20 9.12
CA SER A 108 -30.13 6.08 9.60
C SER A 108 -29.34 4.91 9.00
N ASP A 109 -30.00 3.93 8.40
CA ASP A 109 -29.39 2.71 7.83
C ASP A 109 -28.67 2.93 6.49
N ASN A 110 -28.93 4.01 5.78
CA ASN A 110 -28.37 4.29 4.46
C ASN A 110 -26.92 4.79 4.47
N LYS A 111 -26.37 5.07 5.65
CA LYS A 111 -24.99 5.56 5.82
C LYS A 111 -24.06 4.51 6.43
N VAL A 112 -24.54 3.31 6.62
CA VAL A 112 -23.83 2.21 7.28
C VAL A 112 -23.34 1.22 6.26
N MET A 113 -22.07 0.81 6.38
CA MET A 113 -21.56 -0.35 5.66
C MET A 113 -21.90 -1.62 6.45
N THR A 114 -22.42 -2.65 5.77
CA THR A 114 -22.75 -3.94 6.38
C THR A 114 -22.00 -5.05 5.70
N ALA A 115 -21.50 -6.02 6.48
CA ALA A 115 -20.88 -7.24 5.96
C ALA A 115 -21.48 -8.45 6.65
N THR A 116 -21.72 -9.54 5.88
CA THR A 116 -22.40 -10.75 6.37
C THR A 116 -21.58 -11.99 6.08
N ILE A 117 -21.55 -12.91 7.05
CA ILE A 117 -20.89 -14.21 6.92
C ILE A 117 -21.45 -15.19 7.96
N THR A 118 -21.38 -16.49 7.69
CA THR A 118 -21.50 -17.53 8.72
C THR A 118 -20.11 -18.17 8.87
N PRO A 119 -19.35 -17.88 9.97
CA PRO A 119 -18.01 -18.41 10.13
C PRO A 119 -18.01 -19.92 10.34
N ASP A 120 -17.07 -20.65 9.71
CA ASP A 120 -16.90 -22.09 9.89
C ASP A 120 -16.22 -22.43 11.22
N THR A 121 -15.45 -21.50 11.79
CA THR A 121 -14.67 -21.68 13.03
C THR A 121 -14.97 -20.62 14.07
N ASN A 122 -14.56 -20.86 15.32
CA ASN A 122 -14.74 -19.93 16.44
C ASN A 122 -13.83 -18.70 16.40
N SER A 123 -12.97 -18.55 15.41
CA SER A 123 -12.04 -17.43 15.26
C SER A 123 -11.96 -17.02 13.79
N ILE A 124 -12.24 -15.76 13.49
CA ILE A 124 -12.13 -15.19 12.16
C ILE A 124 -11.58 -13.77 12.27
N TYR A 125 -10.75 -13.40 11.30
CA TYR A 125 -10.19 -12.05 11.15
C TYR A 125 -10.91 -11.31 10.04
N PHE A 126 -11.03 -10.00 10.21
CA PHE A 126 -11.57 -9.07 9.21
C PHE A 126 -10.62 -7.90 9.03
N ALA A 127 -10.42 -7.45 7.80
CA ALA A 127 -9.60 -6.29 7.51
C ALA A 127 -10.14 -5.48 6.33
N TYR A 128 -9.63 -4.24 6.19
CA TYR A 128 -9.94 -3.37 5.06
C TYR A 128 -9.28 -3.88 3.77
N PHE A 129 -8.04 -4.31 3.87
CA PHE A 129 -7.29 -5.03 2.84
C PHE A 129 -6.44 -6.10 3.50
N GLU A 130 -5.91 -7.04 2.73
CA GLU A 130 -4.99 -8.09 3.19
C GLU A 130 -3.78 -7.48 3.92
N PRO A 131 -3.65 -7.66 5.25
CA PRO A 131 -2.61 -7.00 6.01
C PRO A 131 -1.20 -7.49 5.65
N TYR A 132 -0.25 -6.57 5.71
CA TYR A 132 1.18 -6.87 5.66
C TYR A 132 1.78 -6.49 7.03
N SER A 133 2.15 -7.47 7.85
CA SER A 133 2.59 -7.23 9.22
C SER A 133 4.04 -6.73 9.27
N TYR A 134 4.40 -6.08 10.39
CA TYR A 134 5.77 -5.64 10.62
C TYR A 134 6.74 -6.83 10.76
N GLU A 135 6.32 -7.96 11.34
CA GLU A 135 7.13 -9.19 11.36
C GLU A 135 7.44 -9.67 9.94
N ARG A 136 6.42 -9.67 9.03
CA ARG A 136 6.66 -10.00 7.62
C ARG A 136 7.60 -9.00 6.93
N HIS A 137 7.54 -7.72 7.30
CA HIS A 137 8.49 -6.71 6.83
C HIS A 137 9.93 -7.05 7.25
N LEU A 138 10.13 -7.43 8.51
CA LEU A 138 11.45 -7.83 9.01
C LEU A 138 11.95 -9.11 8.33
N ASP A 139 11.06 -10.09 8.10
CA ASP A 139 11.37 -11.31 7.35
C ASP A 139 11.79 -10.98 5.90
N LEU A 140 11.09 -10.05 5.25
CA LEU A 140 11.43 -9.58 3.90
C LEU A 140 12.83 -8.95 3.84
N LEU A 141 13.14 -8.06 4.79
CA LEU A 141 14.46 -7.43 4.89
C LEU A 141 15.56 -8.47 5.14
N GLY A 142 15.30 -9.42 6.05
CA GLY A 142 16.23 -10.50 6.39
C GLY A 142 16.50 -11.41 5.18
N SER A 143 15.44 -11.89 4.52
CA SER A 143 15.57 -12.75 3.34
C SER A 143 16.27 -12.05 2.18
N ALA A 144 15.96 -10.78 1.93
CA ALA A 144 16.64 -10.01 0.89
C ALA A 144 18.15 -9.86 1.18
N ALA A 145 18.51 -9.64 2.45
CA ALA A 145 19.91 -9.45 2.86
C ALA A 145 20.78 -10.72 2.74
N GLU A 146 20.18 -11.91 2.55
CA GLU A 146 20.93 -13.14 2.25
C GLU A 146 21.55 -13.13 0.85
N SER A 147 21.05 -12.31 -0.07
CA SER A 147 21.58 -12.20 -1.44
C SER A 147 22.88 -11.41 -1.46
N GLU A 148 23.90 -11.93 -2.19
CA GLU A 148 25.17 -11.23 -2.44
C GLU A 148 25.01 -9.89 -3.19
N HIS A 149 23.88 -9.68 -3.86
CA HIS A 149 23.56 -8.45 -4.56
C HIS A 149 23.02 -7.34 -3.65
N VAL A 150 22.71 -7.64 -2.38
CA VAL A 150 22.02 -6.74 -1.46
C VAL A 150 22.96 -6.21 -0.37
N GLN A 151 22.97 -4.90 -0.20
CA GLN A 151 23.53 -4.22 0.96
C GLN A 151 22.42 -3.44 1.66
N SER A 152 22.10 -3.80 2.91
CA SER A 152 21.16 -3.06 3.74
C SER A 152 21.87 -1.88 4.43
N GLU A 153 21.33 -0.66 4.30
CA GLU A 153 21.78 0.54 5.00
C GLU A 153 20.72 0.99 6.01
N PHE A 154 21.14 1.20 7.26
CA PHE A 154 20.31 1.83 8.29
C PHE A 154 20.36 3.35 8.12
N LEU A 155 19.20 3.98 7.88
CA LEU A 155 19.09 5.43 7.67
C LEU A 155 18.87 6.21 8.96
N GLY A 156 18.24 5.62 9.96
CA GLY A 156 17.85 6.24 11.21
C GLY A 156 16.56 5.68 11.78
N HIS A 157 15.99 6.36 12.78
CA HIS A 157 14.78 5.91 13.45
C HIS A 157 13.56 6.75 13.12
N THR A 158 12.41 6.10 13.12
CA THR A 158 11.08 6.73 13.13
C THR A 158 10.79 7.37 14.50
N ILE A 159 9.61 7.99 14.63
CA ILE A 159 9.19 8.62 15.90
C ILE A 159 9.03 7.60 17.03
N ASP A 160 8.51 6.40 16.73
CA ASP A 160 8.38 5.32 17.72
C ASP A 160 9.69 4.52 17.91
N GLY A 161 10.78 4.94 17.26
CA GLY A 161 12.11 4.32 17.40
C GLY A 161 12.32 3.07 16.55
N ARG A 162 11.53 2.84 15.50
CA ARG A 162 11.75 1.75 14.55
C ARG A 162 12.77 2.13 13.51
N ASP A 163 13.47 1.12 12.99
CA ASP A 163 14.51 1.32 11.99
C ASP A 163 13.91 1.67 10.64
N MET A 164 14.49 2.69 9.99
CA MET A 164 14.32 2.96 8.58
C MET A 164 15.51 2.38 7.83
N ASN A 165 15.22 1.43 6.93
CA ASN A 165 16.24 0.75 6.15
C ASN A 165 16.03 1.02 4.65
N VAL A 166 17.13 1.08 3.91
CA VAL A 166 17.15 1.01 2.45
C VAL A 166 17.99 -0.18 2.01
N LEU A 167 17.49 -0.92 1.04
CA LEU A 167 18.22 -2.01 0.38
C LEU A 167 18.87 -1.44 -0.88
N HIS A 168 20.19 -1.49 -0.98
CA HIS A 168 20.96 -1.20 -2.18
C HIS A 168 21.24 -2.50 -2.90
N ILE A 169 20.73 -2.64 -4.13
CA ILE A 169 20.72 -3.92 -4.84
C ILE A 169 21.36 -3.76 -6.22
N THR A 170 22.45 -4.48 -6.48
CA THR A 170 23.18 -4.39 -7.75
C THR A 170 24.14 -5.57 -7.88
N ASP A 171 24.52 -5.92 -9.11
CA ASP A 171 25.66 -6.80 -9.35
C ASP A 171 26.96 -5.97 -9.26
N ALA A 172 27.65 -6.06 -8.12
CA ALA A 172 28.91 -5.36 -7.87
C ALA A 172 30.07 -5.85 -8.77
N SER A 173 29.96 -7.04 -9.35
CA SER A 173 30.96 -7.60 -10.26
C SER A 173 30.87 -7.07 -11.70
N SER A 174 29.73 -6.43 -12.03
CA SER A 174 29.52 -5.85 -13.35
C SER A 174 30.45 -4.66 -13.60
N ASN A 175 31.10 -4.67 -14.77
CA ASN A 175 31.96 -3.58 -15.24
C ASN A 175 31.20 -2.48 -15.99
N GLU A 176 29.86 -2.49 -15.94
CA GLU A 176 29.03 -1.45 -16.57
C GLU A 176 29.34 -0.08 -15.95
N ALA A 177 29.77 0.85 -16.78
CA ALA A 177 30.02 2.23 -16.35
C ALA A 177 28.68 2.99 -16.24
N ASN A 178 28.54 3.84 -15.23
CA ASN A 178 27.37 4.72 -15.05
C ASN A 178 26.03 3.97 -14.86
N LYS A 179 26.00 3.02 -13.94
CA LYS A 179 24.75 2.35 -13.54
C LYS A 179 23.67 3.36 -13.17
N LYS A 180 22.42 3.07 -13.53
CA LYS A 180 21.27 3.93 -13.24
C LYS A 180 20.73 3.71 -11.83
N ASN A 181 20.42 4.78 -11.13
CA ASN A 181 19.84 4.73 -9.79
C ASN A 181 18.32 4.64 -9.87
N ILE A 182 17.79 3.47 -9.57
CA ILE A 182 16.35 3.17 -9.59
C ILE A 182 15.84 3.10 -8.16
N TRP A 183 14.96 4.02 -7.79
CA TRP A 183 14.33 4.05 -6.48
C TRP A 183 12.95 3.41 -6.50
N LEU A 184 12.66 2.58 -5.51
CA LEU A 184 11.34 2.06 -5.20
C LEU A 184 11.05 2.36 -3.72
N ILE A 185 10.06 3.20 -3.48
CA ILE A 185 9.52 3.45 -2.15
C ILE A 185 8.08 2.97 -2.11
N ALA A 186 7.61 2.53 -0.93
CA ALA A 186 6.28 1.99 -0.81
C ALA A 186 5.65 2.31 0.55
N ARG A 187 4.32 2.24 0.61
CA ARG A 187 3.55 2.30 1.85
C ARG A 187 3.78 3.59 2.65
N GLN A 188 3.88 4.74 1.99
CA GLN A 188 3.85 6.04 2.64
C GLN A 188 2.57 6.21 3.49
N HIS A 189 1.46 5.67 2.98
CA HIS A 189 0.21 5.54 3.71
C HIS A 189 0.11 4.10 4.26
N PRO A 190 0.07 3.94 5.59
CA PRO A 190 0.21 2.63 6.22
C PRO A 190 -0.91 1.63 5.90
N GLY A 191 -2.14 2.12 5.64
CA GLY A 191 -3.27 1.29 5.26
C GLY A 191 -3.19 0.70 3.85
N GLU A 192 -2.32 1.24 2.98
CA GLU A 192 -2.11 0.78 1.61
C GLU A 192 -1.15 -0.42 1.57
N THR A 193 -1.55 -1.52 2.22
CA THR A 193 -0.69 -2.70 2.41
C THR A 193 -0.31 -3.40 1.10
N MET A 194 -1.13 -3.24 0.02
CA MET A 194 -0.81 -3.72 -1.33
C MET A 194 0.53 -3.20 -1.84
N ALA A 195 0.96 -2.03 -1.38
CA ALA A 195 2.23 -1.43 -1.77
C ALA A 195 3.44 -2.27 -1.30
N GLU A 196 3.38 -2.82 -0.10
CA GLU A 196 4.47 -3.65 0.43
C GLU A 196 4.41 -5.08 -0.13
N TRP A 197 3.20 -5.62 -0.40
CA TRP A 197 3.04 -6.83 -1.19
C TRP A 197 3.64 -6.70 -2.60
N PHE A 198 3.48 -5.54 -3.23
CA PHE A 198 4.12 -5.22 -4.52
C PHE A 198 5.65 -5.29 -4.41
N VAL A 199 6.23 -4.69 -3.36
CA VAL A 199 7.69 -4.72 -3.15
C VAL A 199 8.19 -6.13 -2.90
N GLU A 200 7.44 -6.96 -2.16
CA GLU A 200 7.82 -8.36 -1.96
C GLU A 200 7.95 -9.10 -3.30
N GLY A 201 6.95 -9.01 -4.17
CA GLY A 201 7.03 -9.64 -5.49
C GLY A 201 8.11 -9.04 -6.42
N PHE A 202 8.35 -7.74 -6.29
CA PHE A 202 9.47 -7.07 -6.97
C PHE A 202 10.81 -7.65 -6.53
N LEU A 203 11.06 -7.77 -5.23
CA LEU A 203 12.31 -8.30 -4.68
C LEU A 203 12.47 -9.79 -4.97
N GLU A 204 11.41 -10.60 -4.83
CA GLU A 204 11.46 -12.03 -5.17
C GLU A 204 11.97 -12.27 -6.59
N ARG A 205 11.50 -11.48 -7.56
CA ARG A 205 11.94 -11.62 -8.95
C ARG A 205 13.28 -10.95 -9.21
N LEU A 206 13.53 -9.75 -8.65
CA LEU A 206 14.80 -9.04 -8.88
C LEU A 206 16.00 -9.83 -8.35
N LEU A 207 15.81 -10.59 -7.26
CA LEU A 207 16.86 -11.39 -6.63
C LEU A 207 16.89 -12.85 -7.13
N ASP A 208 16.03 -13.21 -8.08
CA ASP A 208 16.10 -14.51 -8.76
C ASP A 208 17.29 -14.53 -9.72
N VAL A 209 18.32 -15.28 -9.35
CA VAL A 209 19.58 -15.41 -10.12
C VAL A 209 19.39 -16.08 -11.48
N ASP A 210 18.30 -16.81 -11.68
CA ASP A 210 17.97 -17.50 -12.92
C ASP A 210 17.13 -16.64 -13.88
N ASP A 211 16.48 -15.54 -13.38
CA ASP A 211 15.71 -14.62 -14.24
C ASP A 211 16.64 -13.76 -15.11
N PRO A 212 16.56 -13.89 -16.44
CA PRO A 212 17.44 -13.15 -17.34
C PRO A 212 17.19 -11.64 -17.33
N VAL A 213 15.98 -11.17 -16.99
CA VAL A 213 15.63 -9.75 -16.86
C VAL A 213 16.34 -9.17 -15.63
N SER A 214 16.27 -9.85 -14.50
CA SER A 214 16.93 -9.46 -13.25
C SER A 214 18.44 -9.36 -13.41
N ARG A 215 19.06 -10.36 -14.03
CA ARG A 215 20.51 -10.35 -14.30
C ARG A 215 20.95 -9.14 -15.13
N VAL A 216 20.20 -8.79 -16.19
CA VAL A 216 20.50 -7.62 -17.02
C VAL A 216 20.31 -6.33 -16.24
N LEU A 217 19.23 -6.22 -15.44
CA LEU A 217 18.95 -5.05 -14.63
C LEU A 217 19.98 -4.84 -13.53
N LEU A 218 20.38 -5.89 -12.80
CA LEU A 218 21.40 -5.81 -11.75
C LEU A 218 22.77 -5.41 -12.32
N ALA A 219 23.09 -5.83 -13.54
CA ALA A 219 24.31 -5.41 -14.21
C ALA A 219 24.31 -3.90 -14.54
N LYS A 220 23.15 -3.32 -14.92
CA LYS A 220 23.02 -1.95 -15.44
C LYS A 220 22.55 -0.93 -14.41
N CYS A 221 21.95 -1.37 -13.31
CA CYS A 221 21.28 -0.50 -12.35
C CYS A 221 21.78 -0.74 -10.93
N VAL A 222 21.60 0.28 -10.10
CA VAL A 222 21.59 0.19 -8.63
C VAL A 222 20.17 0.47 -8.19
N PHE A 223 19.50 -0.52 -7.60
CA PHE A 223 18.19 -0.33 -7.02
C PHE A 223 18.32 0.10 -5.57
N HIS A 224 17.51 1.07 -5.18
CA HIS A 224 17.37 1.56 -3.81
C HIS A 224 15.93 1.31 -3.39
N VAL A 225 15.71 0.36 -2.48
CA VAL A 225 14.35 -0.08 -2.12
C VAL A 225 14.06 0.21 -0.66
N VAL A 226 12.99 0.98 -0.39
CA VAL A 226 12.43 1.19 0.95
C VAL A 226 11.04 0.52 0.98
N PRO A 227 10.94 -0.72 1.50
CA PRO A 227 9.71 -1.49 1.39
C PRO A 227 8.54 -0.90 2.17
N ASN A 228 8.83 -0.24 3.30
CA ASN A 228 7.82 0.42 4.12
C ASN A 228 8.32 1.80 4.58
N MET A 229 7.73 2.85 4.01
CA MET A 229 8.00 4.24 4.38
C MET A 229 7.38 4.64 5.72
N ASN A 230 6.43 3.85 6.26
CA ASN A 230 5.65 4.25 7.43
C ASN A 230 5.42 3.08 8.41
N PRO A 231 6.49 2.52 8.98
CA PRO A 231 6.36 1.35 9.86
C PRO A 231 5.59 1.66 11.15
N ASP A 232 5.69 2.87 11.69
CA ASP A 232 4.94 3.28 12.89
C ASP A 232 3.43 3.29 12.64
N GLY A 233 2.99 3.96 11.57
CA GLY A 233 1.59 3.98 11.17
C GLY A 233 1.06 2.60 10.83
N SER A 234 1.87 1.75 10.22
CA SER A 234 1.54 0.37 9.88
C SER A 234 1.18 -0.45 11.13
N ILE A 235 2.05 -0.48 12.14
CA ILE A 235 1.82 -1.20 13.40
C ILE A 235 0.63 -0.61 14.17
N ARG A 236 0.48 0.72 14.16
CA ARG A 236 -0.62 1.43 14.83
C ARG A 236 -1.99 1.15 14.20
N GLY A 237 -2.04 0.56 13.00
CA GLY A 237 -3.27 0.36 12.24
C GLY A 237 -3.87 1.68 11.77
N ASN A 238 -3.04 2.58 11.30
CA ASN A 238 -3.45 3.82 10.66
C ASN A 238 -3.76 3.59 9.18
N LEU A 239 -4.65 4.43 8.63
CA LEU A 239 -4.87 4.48 7.20
C LEU A 239 -3.75 5.24 6.49
N ARG A 240 -3.44 6.48 6.99
CA ARG A 240 -2.74 7.47 6.17
C ARG A 240 -1.55 8.12 6.84
N THR A 241 -1.54 8.25 8.15
CA THR A 241 -0.57 9.08 8.86
C THR A 241 0.49 8.28 9.59
N ASN A 242 1.68 8.89 9.78
CA ASN A 242 2.72 8.34 10.64
C ASN A 242 2.41 8.58 12.14
N ALA A 243 3.33 8.24 13.03
CA ALA A 243 3.17 8.44 14.46
C ALA A 243 3.04 9.91 14.90
N ALA A 244 3.49 10.88 14.11
CA ALA A 244 3.26 12.31 14.36
C ALA A 244 1.91 12.82 13.86
N GLY A 245 1.10 11.97 13.21
CA GLY A 245 -0.13 12.38 12.52
C GLY A 245 0.14 13.08 11.18
N ALA A 246 1.33 12.90 10.59
CA ALA A 246 1.69 13.48 9.31
C ALA A 246 1.35 12.53 8.15
N ASN A 247 0.75 13.08 7.09
CA ASN A 247 0.64 12.40 5.80
C ASN A 247 1.97 12.51 5.07
N LEU A 248 2.75 11.42 5.00
CA LEU A 248 4.10 11.43 4.46
C LEU A 248 4.16 11.92 3.00
N ASN A 249 3.16 11.58 2.18
CA ASN A 249 3.06 12.07 0.81
C ASN A 249 2.52 13.53 0.72
N ARG A 250 2.75 14.34 1.76
CA ARG A 250 2.57 15.80 1.81
C ARG A 250 3.77 16.50 2.46
N GLU A 251 4.79 15.75 2.83
CA GLU A 251 5.96 16.26 3.56
C GLU A 251 7.20 16.44 2.67
N TRP A 252 7.17 16.03 1.38
CA TRP A 252 8.37 15.98 0.53
C TRP A 252 9.04 17.32 0.27
N GLN A 253 8.31 18.41 0.28
CA GLN A 253 8.88 19.74 0.08
C GLN A 253 9.77 20.18 1.24
N ALA A 254 9.38 19.93 2.49
CA ALA A 254 10.06 20.42 3.69
C ALA A 254 9.92 19.44 4.88
N PRO A 255 10.41 18.18 4.77
CA PRO A 255 10.33 17.21 5.86
C PRO A 255 11.26 17.62 7.02
N THR A 256 10.87 17.21 8.23
CA THR A 256 11.68 17.39 9.43
C THR A 256 11.77 16.12 10.25
N MET A 257 12.84 15.94 11.03
CA MET A 257 13.00 14.78 11.92
C MET A 257 11.91 14.68 13.00
N GLN A 258 11.24 15.79 13.34
CA GLN A 258 10.19 15.82 14.36
C GLN A 258 8.82 15.43 13.80
N ARG A 259 8.58 15.64 12.51
CA ARG A 259 7.24 15.44 11.91
C ARG A 259 7.21 14.29 10.93
N SER A 260 8.25 14.14 10.13
CA SER A 260 8.34 13.15 9.05
C SER A 260 9.78 12.65 8.89
N PRO A 261 10.37 12.04 9.97
CA PRO A 261 11.74 11.53 9.91
C PRO A 261 11.93 10.54 8.76
N GLU A 262 10.93 9.78 8.42
CA GLU A 262 10.92 8.80 7.35
C GLU A 262 11.23 9.46 5.99
N VAL A 263 10.50 10.51 5.64
CA VAL A 263 10.73 11.28 4.41
C VAL A 263 12.06 12.03 4.48
N PHE A 264 12.41 12.60 5.63
CA PHE A 264 13.66 13.33 5.81
C PHE A 264 14.87 12.44 5.51
N LEU A 265 14.93 11.25 6.12
CA LEU A 265 16.03 10.30 5.98
C LEU A 265 16.15 9.78 4.55
N VAL A 266 15.03 9.35 3.94
CA VAL A 266 15.02 8.85 2.56
C VAL A 266 15.43 9.94 1.57
N ARG A 267 14.94 11.18 1.71
CA ARG A 267 15.39 12.32 0.89
C ARG A 267 16.89 12.57 0.99
N GLN A 268 17.47 12.51 2.20
CA GLN A 268 18.92 12.68 2.36
C GLN A 268 19.70 11.59 1.63
N ASN A 269 19.22 10.36 1.64
CA ASN A 269 19.87 9.27 0.92
C ASN A 269 19.71 9.46 -0.61
N MET A 270 18.52 9.84 -1.10
CA MET A 270 18.30 10.18 -2.52
C MET A 270 19.23 11.31 -3.01
N LEU A 271 19.43 12.36 -2.20
CA LEU A 271 20.34 13.46 -2.54
C LEU A 271 21.80 13.01 -2.62
N LYS A 272 22.19 11.98 -1.88
CA LYS A 272 23.54 11.39 -1.89
C LYS A 272 23.75 10.45 -3.08
N THR A 273 22.75 9.64 -3.42
CA THR A 273 22.86 8.58 -4.46
C THR A 273 22.48 9.07 -5.85
N GLY A 274 21.60 10.07 -5.97
CA GLY A 274 20.93 10.45 -7.19
C GLY A 274 19.69 9.57 -7.47
N VAL A 275 18.89 9.99 -8.46
CA VAL A 275 17.68 9.27 -8.92
C VAL A 275 17.56 9.43 -10.43
N ASP A 276 17.52 8.32 -11.17
CA ASP A 276 17.24 8.28 -12.62
C ASP A 276 15.78 7.85 -12.89
N LEU A 277 15.23 6.97 -12.04
CA LEU A 277 13.84 6.55 -12.03
C LEU A 277 13.35 6.37 -10.60
N CYS A 278 12.16 6.86 -10.28
CA CYS A 278 11.49 6.57 -9.00
C CYS A 278 10.11 5.97 -9.21
N LEU A 279 9.83 4.91 -8.47
CA LEU A 279 8.52 4.29 -8.32
C LEU A 279 8.07 4.47 -6.88
N ASP A 280 6.87 5.02 -6.67
CA ASP A 280 6.22 5.24 -5.37
C ASP A 280 4.94 4.42 -5.33
N ALA A 281 4.97 3.27 -4.64
CA ALA A 281 3.87 2.31 -4.63
C ALA A 281 2.82 2.66 -3.58
N HIS A 282 1.57 2.78 -4.02
CA HIS A 282 0.38 3.20 -3.28
C HIS A 282 -0.84 2.32 -3.52
N GLY A 283 -1.95 2.68 -2.86
CA GLY A 283 -3.28 2.13 -3.08
C GLY A 283 -4.34 3.23 -3.18
N ASP A 284 -5.30 3.06 -4.11
CA ASP A 284 -6.41 4.00 -4.32
C ASP A 284 -7.74 3.40 -3.84
N GLU A 285 -8.46 4.13 -2.98
CA GLU A 285 -9.74 3.70 -2.41
C GLU A 285 -10.88 3.80 -3.42
N GLY A 286 -10.77 4.73 -4.36
CA GLY A 286 -11.86 5.08 -5.29
C GLY A 286 -11.85 4.27 -6.58
N LEU A 287 -10.72 4.21 -7.25
CA LEU A 287 -10.59 3.65 -8.59
C LEU A 287 -10.31 2.13 -8.54
N PRO A 288 -11.13 1.29 -9.20
CA PRO A 288 -10.93 -0.16 -9.22
C PRO A 288 -9.95 -0.58 -10.34
N TYR A 289 -8.78 0.06 -10.41
CA TYR A 289 -7.80 -0.13 -11.48
C TYR A 289 -6.37 -0.02 -10.98
N ASN A 290 -5.44 -0.71 -11.63
CA ASN A 290 -4.02 -0.44 -11.48
C ASN A 290 -3.56 0.55 -12.55
N PHE A 291 -2.91 1.63 -12.13
CA PHE A 291 -2.43 2.67 -13.03
C PHE A 291 -1.20 3.38 -12.45
N VAL A 292 -0.60 4.25 -13.25
CA VAL A 292 0.44 5.16 -12.79
C VAL A 292 0.04 6.60 -13.06
N ALA A 293 0.42 7.48 -12.11
CA ALA A 293 0.42 8.92 -12.29
C ALA A 293 1.87 9.40 -12.45
N GLY A 294 2.14 10.16 -13.50
CA GLY A 294 3.47 10.72 -13.79
C GLY A 294 3.67 12.09 -13.15
N SER A 295 4.67 12.81 -13.64
CA SER A 295 5.06 14.13 -13.14
C SER A 295 4.85 15.25 -14.17
N GLU A 296 3.91 15.09 -15.10
CA GLU A 296 3.65 16.01 -16.23
C GLU A 296 3.30 17.43 -15.80
N GLY A 297 2.83 17.61 -14.55
CA GLY A 297 2.57 18.92 -13.97
C GLY A 297 3.82 19.71 -13.57
N ASN A 298 5.00 19.09 -13.54
CA ASN A 298 6.24 19.75 -13.14
C ASN A 298 6.73 20.77 -14.18
N PRO A 299 7.29 21.91 -13.76
CA PRO A 299 7.91 22.86 -14.70
C PRO A 299 9.03 22.23 -15.53
N GLY A 300 9.81 21.31 -14.93
CA GLY A 300 10.92 20.59 -15.54
C GLY A 300 10.54 19.41 -16.44
N TYR A 301 9.24 19.12 -16.62
CA TYR A 301 8.80 18.02 -17.48
C TYR A 301 9.15 18.28 -18.95
N THR A 302 9.95 17.40 -19.54
CA THR A 302 10.51 17.54 -20.89
C THR A 302 9.95 16.51 -21.86
N ALA A 303 10.14 16.74 -23.16
CA ALA A 303 9.79 15.76 -24.19
C ALA A 303 10.55 14.43 -24.02
N LYS A 304 11.79 14.45 -23.48
CA LYS A 304 12.54 13.23 -23.16
C LYS A 304 11.81 12.42 -22.05
N ILE A 305 11.41 13.10 -20.96
CA ILE A 305 10.69 12.44 -19.86
C ILE A 305 9.34 11.89 -20.36
N GLU A 306 8.61 12.65 -21.19
CA GLU A 306 7.35 12.18 -21.79
C GLU A 306 7.55 10.92 -22.66
N ALA A 307 8.63 10.88 -23.46
CA ALA A 307 8.95 9.72 -24.27
C ALA A 307 9.26 8.47 -23.41
N LEU A 308 10.06 8.64 -22.34
CA LEU A 308 10.36 7.58 -21.38
C LEU A 308 9.11 7.09 -20.65
N GLU A 309 8.25 8.01 -20.21
CA GLU A 309 6.96 7.70 -19.58
C GLU A 309 6.07 6.86 -20.50
N ASN A 310 5.96 7.26 -21.78
CA ASN A 310 5.17 6.53 -22.76
C ASN A 310 5.76 5.14 -23.06
N ALA A 311 7.07 5.01 -23.16
CA ALA A 311 7.75 3.74 -23.37
C ALA A 311 7.54 2.79 -22.17
N PHE A 312 7.69 3.29 -20.95
CA PHE A 312 7.44 2.53 -19.72
C PHE A 312 5.99 2.01 -19.66
N LYS A 313 5.01 2.90 -19.86
CA LYS A 313 3.58 2.55 -19.87
C LYS A 313 3.23 1.54 -20.96
N ALA A 314 3.76 1.71 -22.18
CA ALA A 314 3.55 0.80 -23.29
C ALA A 314 4.11 -0.60 -23.00
N SER A 315 5.31 -0.69 -22.41
CA SER A 315 5.91 -1.94 -21.98
C SER A 315 5.07 -2.64 -20.91
N TRP A 316 4.56 -1.90 -19.93
CA TRP A 316 3.74 -2.50 -18.87
C TRP A 316 2.37 -2.98 -19.37
N LEU A 317 1.72 -2.22 -20.27
CA LEU A 317 0.50 -2.65 -20.95
C LEU A 317 0.68 -3.96 -21.74
N ALA A 318 1.84 -4.12 -22.38
CA ALA A 318 2.12 -5.31 -23.18
C ALA A 318 2.43 -6.55 -22.32
N THR A 319 2.84 -6.36 -21.06
CA THR A 319 3.40 -7.44 -20.22
C THR A 319 2.54 -7.79 -19.00
N SER A 320 1.56 -6.94 -18.65
CA SER A 320 0.68 -7.17 -17.51
C SER A 320 -0.79 -6.92 -17.86
N PRO A 321 -1.64 -7.95 -17.83
CA PRO A 321 -3.09 -7.78 -18.06
C PRO A 321 -3.79 -7.03 -16.93
N ASP A 322 -3.16 -6.89 -15.76
CA ASP A 322 -3.70 -6.16 -14.63
C ASP A 322 -3.45 -4.64 -14.71
N PHE A 323 -2.50 -4.21 -15.56
CA PHE A 323 -2.18 -2.79 -15.75
C PHE A 323 -3.00 -2.17 -16.89
N GLN A 324 -3.34 -0.89 -16.75
CA GLN A 324 -4.04 -0.14 -17.78
C GLN A 324 -3.70 1.37 -17.74
N THR A 325 -4.08 2.12 -18.78
CA THR A 325 -3.85 3.57 -18.92
C THR A 325 -5.10 4.37 -19.31
N ALA A 326 -6.26 3.71 -19.37
CA ALA A 326 -7.51 4.36 -19.74
C ALA A 326 -8.17 5.11 -18.56
N HIS A 327 -7.89 4.63 -17.34
CA HIS A 327 -8.42 5.19 -16.09
C HIS A 327 -7.26 5.58 -15.17
N GLY A 328 -7.43 6.65 -14.39
CA GLY A 328 -6.42 7.16 -13.47
C GLY A 328 -6.72 8.59 -13.09
N TYR A 329 -5.75 9.26 -12.47
CA TYR A 329 -5.87 10.68 -12.15
C TYR A 329 -5.82 11.53 -13.44
N GLY A 330 -6.54 12.65 -13.45
CA GLY A 330 -6.49 13.59 -14.55
C GLY A 330 -5.10 14.23 -14.69
N LYS A 331 -4.72 14.57 -15.93
CA LYS A 331 -3.44 15.25 -16.18
C LYS A 331 -3.38 16.59 -15.47
N THR A 332 -2.28 16.83 -14.75
CA THR A 332 -1.99 18.12 -14.12
C THR A 332 -1.38 19.07 -15.12
N ALA A 333 -1.89 20.31 -15.19
CA ALA A 333 -1.35 21.33 -16.08
C ALA A 333 0.13 21.62 -15.75
N LYS A 334 0.95 21.83 -16.78
CA LYS A 334 2.39 22.12 -16.60
C LYS A 334 2.58 23.36 -15.72
N GLY A 335 3.45 23.26 -14.73
CA GLY A 335 3.71 24.27 -13.72
C GLY A 335 2.75 24.28 -12.53
N SER A 336 1.76 23.34 -12.48
CA SER A 336 0.77 23.24 -11.40
C SER A 336 0.98 22.02 -10.50
N ALA A 337 2.11 21.31 -10.62
CA ALA A 337 2.43 20.18 -9.77
C ALA A 337 2.51 20.59 -8.29
N ASN A 338 1.95 19.74 -7.42
CA ASN A 338 2.09 19.92 -5.97
C ASN A 338 3.47 19.42 -5.50
N PRO A 339 4.40 20.30 -5.08
CA PRO A 339 5.76 19.88 -4.70
C PRO A 339 5.82 19.13 -3.35
N THR A 340 4.72 19.02 -2.63
CA THR A 340 4.66 18.25 -1.39
C THR A 340 4.52 16.74 -1.63
N LEU A 341 4.17 16.33 -2.86
CA LEU A 341 4.07 14.93 -3.27
C LEU A 341 5.45 14.36 -3.63
N ALA A 342 5.71 13.10 -3.27
CA ALA A 342 6.95 12.39 -3.57
C ALA A 342 7.33 12.46 -5.05
N THR A 343 6.47 11.95 -5.92
CA THR A 343 6.70 11.87 -7.37
C THR A 343 7.05 13.22 -7.98
N ASN A 344 6.31 14.28 -7.60
CA ASN A 344 6.56 15.60 -8.13
C ASN A 344 7.87 16.21 -7.62
N TRP A 345 8.15 16.07 -6.32
CA TRP A 345 9.39 16.59 -5.74
C TRP A 345 10.61 15.88 -6.33
N ILE A 346 10.59 14.55 -6.40
CA ILE A 346 11.71 13.73 -6.90
C ILE A 346 11.95 14.04 -8.38
N ALA A 347 10.91 13.99 -9.21
CA ALA A 347 11.05 14.30 -10.63
C ALA A 347 11.61 15.70 -10.90
N GLN A 348 11.18 16.70 -10.12
CA GLN A 348 11.67 18.08 -10.26
C GLN A 348 13.11 18.23 -9.75
N GLN A 349 13.44 17.58 -8.63
CA GLN A 349 14.77 17.68 -7.99
C GLN A 349 15.87 17.04 -8.85
N PHE A 350 15.58 15.88 -9.43
CA PHE A 350 16.56 15.08 -10.16
C PHE A 350 16.41 15.13 -11.68
N ASN A 351 15.38 15.83 -12.19
CA ASN A 351 15.03 15.84 -13.61
C ASN A 351 14.92 14.42 -14.18
N CYS A 352 14.25 13.54 -13.45
CA CYS A 352 14.16 12.11 -13.70
C CYS A 352 12.72 11.65 -14.00
N LEU A 353 12.58 10.41 -14.48
CA LEU A 353 11.30 9.72 -14.60
C LEU A 353 10.80 9.32 -13.22
N ALA A 354 9.56 9.66 -12.87
CA ALA A 354 8.97 9.29 -11.58
C ALA A 354 7.48 9.01 -11.71
N PHE A 355 7.03 7.97 -10.98
CA PHE A 355 5.63 7.54 -10.97
C PHE A 355 5.12 7.28 -9.57
N THR A 356 3.88 7.67 -9.33
CA THR A 356 3.03 7.06 -8.31
C THR A 356 2.33 5.87 -8.96
N ILE A 357 2.49 4.67 -8.39
CA ILE A 357 1.79 3.45 -8.78
C ILE A 357 0.59 3.32 -7.87
N GLU A 358 -0.60 3.16 -8.42
CA GLU A 358 -1.83 3.00 -7.66
C GLU A 358 -2.45 1.62 -7.91
N MET A 359 -2.85 0.96 -6.82
CA MET A 359 -3.50 -0.35 -6.82
C MET A 359 -4.84 -0.27 -6.07
N PRO A 360 -5.90 -0.97 -6.51
CA PRO A 360 -7.21 -0.83 -5.90
C PRO A 360 -7.30 -1.51 -4.52
N PHE A 361 -8.08 -0.92 -3.60
CA PHE A 361 -8.53 -1.62 -2.38
C PHE A 361 -9.64 -2.63 -2.64
N LYS A 362 -10.33 -2.53 -3.77
CA LYS A 362 -11.44 -3.40 -4.19
C LYS A 362 -10.96 -4.41 -5.23
N ASP A 363 -11.85 -4.86 -6.11
CA ASP A 363 -11.44 -5.70 -7.22
C ASP A 363 -10.89 -4.86 -8.39
N ASN A 364 -10.08 -5.47 -9.26
CA ASN A 364 -9.68 -4.87 -10.53
C ASN A 364 -10.80 -5.03 -11.54
N ALA A 365 -11.41 -3.91 -11.97
CA ALA A 365 -12.56 -3.94 -12.86
C ALA A 365 -12.26 -4.51 -14.26
N ASN A 366 -10.99 -4.45 -14.71
CA ASN A 366 -10.60 -5.00 -16.01
C ASN A 366 -10.45 -6.54 -15.99
N LEU A 367 -10.08 -7.10 -14.83
CA LEU A 367 -9.90 -8.54 -14.66
C LEU A 367 -10.39 -8.94 -13.25
N PRO A 368 -11.71 -8.98 -13.02
CA PRO A 368 -12.28 -9.19 -11.70
C PRO A 368 -12.11 -10.63 -11.21
N ASP A 369 -11.92 -10.76 -9.86
CA ASP A 369 -11.95 -12.02 -9.13
C ASP A 369 -12.96 -11.94 -7.98
N ALA A 370 -14.09 -12.59 -8.13
CA ALA A 370 -15.16 -12.52 -7.15
C ALA A 370 -14.79 -13.14 -5.79
N GLY A 371 -13.79 -14.02 -5.71
CA GLY A 371 -13.35 -14.68 -4.48
C GLY A 371 -12.46 -13.81 -3.63
N VAL A 372 -11.41 -13.26 -4.23
CA VAL A 372 -10.34 -12.52 -3.50
C VAL A 372 -10.27 -11.04 -3.86
N GLY A 373 -10.77 -10.64 -5.02
CA GLY A 373 -10.64 -9.28 -5.54
C GLY A 373 -9.19 -8.94 -5.91
N TRP A 374 -8.80 -7.67 -5.77
CA TRP A 374 -7.38 -7.32 -5.71
C TRP A 374 -6.82 -7.85 -4.40
N SER A 375 -5.65 -8.48 -4.42
CA SER A 375 -5.09 -9.22 -3.29
C SER A 375 -3.57 -9.01 -3.17
N GLY A 376 -2.97 -9.44 -2.05
CA GLY A 376 -1.54 -9.44 -1.86
C GLY A 376 -0.80 -10.21 -2.95
N GLU A 377 -1.29 -11.39 -3.31
CA GLU A 377 -0.69 -12.21 -4.37
C GLU A 377 -0.75 -11.53 -5.76
N ARG A 378 -1.84 -10.82 -6.10
CA ARG A 378 -1.92 -10.05 -7.34
C ARG A 378 -0.98 -8.84 -7.32
N SER A 379 -0.84 -8.19 -6.16
CA SER A 379 0.11 -7.09 -5.95
C SER A 379 1.56 -7.57 -6.13
N LYS A 380 1.92 -8.75 -5.61
CA LYS A 380 3.22 -9.39 -5.85
C LYS A 380 3.48 -9.62 -7.34
N LYS A 381 2.51 -10.16 -8.06
CA LYS A 381 2.63 -10.39 -9.52
C LYS A 381 2.81 -9.08 -10.30
N LEU A 382 2.12 -8.02 -9.89
CA LEU A 382 2.28 -6.69 -10.50
C LEU A 382 3.68 -6.13 -10.23
N GLY A 383 4.20 -6.30 -8.99
CA GLY A 383 5.55 -5.92 -8.59
C GLY A 383 6.64 -6.69 -9.34
N ALA A 384 6.51 -7.99 -9.47
CA ALA A 384 7.40 -8.80 -10.31
C ALA A 384 7.36 -8.38 -11.79
N GLY A 385 6.18 -7.98 -12.27
CA GLY A 385 5.95 -7.55 -13.65
C GLY A 385 6.63 -6.24 -14.02
N VAL A 386 6.84 -5.31 -13.06
CA VAL A 386 7.37 -3.97 -13.33
C VAL A 386 8.85 -3.97 -13.77
N LEU A 387 9.57 -5.07 -13.57
CA LEU A 387 10.96 -5.19 -14.05
C LEU A 387 11.09 -5.07 -15.58
N LEU A 388 10.10 -5.52 -16.34
CA LEU A 388 10.11 -5.37 -17.81
C LEU A 388 9.94 -3.92 -18.26
N PRO A 389 8.98 -3.12 -17.75
CA PRO A 389 8.94 -1.68 -17.97
C PRO A 389 10.23 -0.95 -17.59
N ILE A 390 10.85 -1.28 -16.45
CA ILE A 390 12.14 -0.70 -16.05
C ILE A 390 13.22 -1.02 -17.09
N LEU A 391 13.34 -2.30 -17.50
CA LEU A 391 14.30 -2.73 -18.50
C LEU A 391 14.12 -2.00 -19.84
N SER A 392 12.86 -1.72 -20.23
CA SER A 392 12.56 -1.05 -21.50
C SER A 392 13.09 0.39 -21.60
N VAL A 393 13.31 1.05 -20.46
CA VAL A 393 13.79 2.45 -20.39
C VAL A 393 15.20 2.58 -19.82
N ALA A 394 15.76 1.54 -19.20
CA ALA A 394 17.00 1.59 -18.43
C ALA A 394 18.20 2.17 -19.20
N ASN A 395 18.30 1.95 -20.50
CA ASN A 395 19.41 2.48 -21.30
C ASN A 395 19.26 3.98 -21.64
N GLU A 396 18.05 4.53 -21.55
CA GLU A 396 17.72 5.89 -21.98
C GLU A 396 17.54 6.87 -20.80
N LEU A 397 17.51 6.34 -19.56
CA LEU A 397 17.42 7.11 -18.33
C LEU A 397 18.56 8.13 -18.17
#